data_7ef643029e1d2bb74eb1ae787d1e83b5
#
_entry.id   7ef643029e1d2bb74eb1ae787d1e83b5
#
_cell.length_a   1.000
_cell.length_b   1.000
_cell.length_c   1.000
_cell.angle_alpha   90.00
_cell.angle_beta   90.00
_cell.angle_gamma   90.00
#
_symmetry.space_group_name_H-M   'P 1'
#
loop_
_entity.id
_entity.type
_entity.pdbx_description
1 polymer ?
#
loop_
_entity_poly.entity_id
_entity_poly.type
_entity_poly.pdbx_seq_one_letter_code
_entity_poly.pdbx_strand_id
1 'polypeptide(L)'
;LYADKIAKDFGFSKDYELVPFKGVYLEYKGNDQFIKRNIYPVPDIRFPFLGVHFTVRVDGKIKIGPTAMPAFWRENYEGFNSFNFKELLETIKWNTLMFIKKSEFRRLAIEEMRKYSKSYLIEQAKMLVYNIPSADLFRWSKPGIRAQLIDKRSLTLIQDFVVEGDEYSVHILNAVSPAFTASFPFARYVVEKYIAKNFYKKEVKDGEV
;
A
#
# COMPACT_ATOMS: atom_id res chain seq x y z
N LEU A 1 4.87 -7.73 2.86
CA LEU A 1 3.73 -8.57 2.38
C LEU A 1 3.31 -9.67 3.37
N TYR A 2 4.18 -10.08 4.29
CA TYR A 2 3.94 -11.21 5.20
C TYR A 2 4.00 -10.85 6.69
N ALA A 3 4.05 -9.55 7.03
CA ALA A 3 4.18 -9.07 8.40
C ALA A 3 3.06 -9.61 9.32
N ASP A 4 1.83 -9.67 8.82
CA ASP A 4 0.69 -10.22 9.55
C ASP A 4 0.81 -11.73 9.81
N LYS A 5 1.36 -12.51 8.86
CA LYS A 5 1.55 -13.96 9.02
C LYS A 5 2.63 -14.23 10.06
N ILE A 6 3.78 -13.55 9.94
CA ILE A 6 4.87 -13.66 10.90
C ILE A 6 4.39 -13.27 12.31
N ALA A 7 3.68 -12.16 12.43
CA ALA A 7 3.14 -11.73 13.71
C ALA A 7 2.15 -12.74 14.33
N LYS A 8 1.34 -13.43 13.50
CA LYS A 8 0.43 -14.47 13.96
C LYS A 8 1.17 -15.67 14.60
N ASP A 9 2.33 -16.03 14.07
CA ASP A 9 3.15 -17.11 14.66
C ASP A 9 3.63 -16.76 16.08
N PHE A 10 3.71 -15.47 16.41
CA PHE A 10 4.01 -14.94 17.74
C PHE A 10 2.78 -14.55 18.57
N GLY A 11 1.58 -14.86 18.08
CA GLY A 11 0.32 -14.59 18.80
C GLY A 11 -0.28 -13.20 18.59
N PHE A 12 0.30 -12.38 17.71
CA PHE A 12 -0.16 -11.03 17.34
C PHE A 12 -1.03 -11.04 16.08
N SER A 13 -1.39 -9.86 15.58
CA SER A 13 -2.18 -9.66 14.34
C SER A 13 -3.52 -10.42 14.33
N LYS A 14 -4.13 -10.65 15.50
CA LYS A 14 -5.37 -11.44 15.61
C LYS A 14 -6.55 -10.75 14.93
N ASP A 15 -6.61 -9.44 14.99
CA ASP A 15 -7.69 -8.63 14.44
C ASP A 15 -7.38 -8.09 13.04
N TYR A 16 -6.19 -8.32 12.55
CA TYR A 16 -5.73 -7.78 11.28
C TYR A 16 -5.51 -8.86 10.21
N GLU A 17 -5.60 -8.44 8.97
CA GLU A 17 -5.25 -9.24 7.80
C GLU A 17 -4.63 -8.34 6.75
N LEU A 18 -3.66 -8.86 6.02
CA LEU A 18 -3.05 -8.15 4.91
C LEU A 18 -3.70 -8.56 3.60
N VAL A 19 -4.30 -7.59 2.92
CA VAL A 19 -4.91 -7.76 1.60
C VAL A 19 -4.03 -7.05 0.57
N PRO A 20 -3.51 -7.76 -0.43
CA PRO A 20 -2.64 -7.17 -1.43
C PRO A 20 -3.42 -6.37 -2.47
N PHE A 21 -2.90 -5.18 -2.82
CA PHE A 21 -3.40 -4.36 -3.92
C PHE A 21 -2.30 -4.11 -4.95
N LYS A 22 -2.66 -4.23 -6.21
CA LYS A 22 -1.76 -4.04 -7.34
C LYS A 22 -1.80 -2.60 -7.82
N GLY A 23 -0.66 -1.93 -7.79
CA GLY A 23 -0.47 -0.61 -8.38
C GLY A 23 0.16 -0.73 -9.76
N VAL A 24 -0.57 -0.34 -10.78
CA VAL A 24 -0.07 -0.32 -12.16
C VAL A 24 0.15 1.11 -12.60
N TYR A 25 1.17 1.35 -13.40
CA TYR A 25 1.54 2.67 -13.92
C TYR A 25 1.61 2.64 -15.44
N LEU A 26 1.35 3.77 -16.05
CA LEU A 26 1.75 4.09 -17.41
C LEU A 26 3.11 4.78 -17.39
N GLU A 27 4.05 4.30 -18.18
CA GLU A 27 5.37 4.89 -18.39
C GLU A 27 5.41 5.59 -19.72
N TYR A 28 5.84 6.85 -19.72
CA TYR A 28 6.05 7.63 -20.93
C TYR A 28 7.28 7.13 -21.70
N LYS A 29 7.13 6.96 -23.01
CA LYS A 29 8.15 6.44 -23.92
C LYS A 29 8.64 7.46 -24.96
N GLY A 30 8.19 8.71 -24.86
CA GLY A 30 8.74 9.77 -25.70
C GLY A 30 10.13 10.22 -25.25
N ASN A 31 10.78 11.02 -26.07
CA ASN A 31 12.16 11.46 -25.85
C ASN A 31 12.24 12.82 -25.14
N ASP A 32 11.15 13.55 -25.06
CA ASP A 32 11.06 14.85 -24.39
C ASP A 32 10.64 14.70 -22.94
N GLN A 33 11.09 15.61 -22.10
CA GLN A 33 10.71 15.68 -20.70
C GLN A 33 9.63 16.75 -20.51
N PHE A 34 8.36 16.39 -20.70
CA PHE A 34 7.22 17.32 -20.62
C PHE A 34 6.90 17.77 -19.18
N ILE A 35 7.40 17.08 -18.15
CA ILE A 35 7.37 17.51 -16.74
C ILE A 35 8.73 17.28 -16.09
N LYS A 36 9.08 18.15 -15.12
CA LYS A 36 10.39 18.10 -14.44
C LYS A 36 10.31 17.70 -12.96
N ARG A 37 9.11 17.61 -12.41
CA ARG A 37 8.86 17.36 -10.98
C ARG A 37 7.70 16.40 -10.80
N ASN A 38 7.63 15.76 -9.64
CA ASN A 38 6.46 14.97 -9.23
C ASN A 38 5.27 15.91 -9.04
N ILE A 39 4.09 15.48 -9.50
CA ILE A 39 2.84 16.25 -9.38
C ILE A 39 1.78 15.32 -8.81
N TYR A 40 1.22 15.73 -7.67
CA TYR A 40 0.22 14.96 -6.93
C TYR A 40 -1.10 15.73 -6.84
N PRO A 41 -2.25 15.06 -6.88
CA PRO A 41 -3.52 15.68 -6.51
C PRO A 41 -3.54 15.96 -5.01
N VAL A 42 -4.45 16.80 -4.56
CA VAL A 42 -4.78 16.91 -3.15
C VAL A 42 -5.35 15.57 -2.68
N PRO A 43 -4.80 14.94 -1.64
CA PRO A 43 -5.27 13.64 -1.17
C PRO A 43 -6.72 13.71 -0.68
N ASP A 44 -7.52 12.72 -1.04
CA ASP A 44 -8.81 12.49 -0.38
C ASP A 44 -8.58 11.68 0.89
N ILE A 45 -8.77 12.30 2.04
CA ILE A 45 -8.52 11.69 3.36
C ILE A 45 -9.40 10.46 3.66
N ARG A 46 -10.47 10.27 2.88
CA ARG A 46 -11.35 9.11 3.01
C ARG A 46 -10.74 7.82 2.45
N PHE A 47 -9.70 7.95 1.61
CA PHE A 47 -9.11 6.82 0.91
C PHE A 47 -7.61 6.70 1.20
N PRO A 48 -7.11 5.48 1.48
CA PRO A 48 -5.69 5.24 1.76
C PRO A 48 -4.80 5.31 0.51
N PHE A 49 -5.40 5.53 -0.65
CA PHE A 49 -4.69 5.56 -1.92
C PHE A 49 -4.61 6.98 -2.44
N LEU A 50 -3.39 7.42 -2.73
CA LEU A 50 -3.18 8.64 -3.50
C LEU A 50 -3.82 8.48 -4.88
N GLY A 51 -4.54 9.49 -5.33
CA GLY A 51 -5.06 9.54 -6.69
C GLY A 51 -3.97 9.41 -7.76
N VAL A 52 -4.37 9.40 -9.01
CA VAL A 52 -3.44 9.40 -10.15
C VAL A 52 -2.49 10.59 -10.02
N HIS A 53 -1.20 10.33 -10.11
CA HIS A 53 -0.16 11.35 -10.01
C HIS A 53 0.97 11.07 -11.00
N PHE A 54 1.81 12.08 -11.19
CA PHE A 54 3.02 11.96 -12.00
C PHE A 54 4.23 11.75 -11.12
N THR A 55 5.06 10.79 -11.51
CA THR A 55 6.36 10.54 -10.88
C THR A 55 7.46 10.66 -11.91
N VAL A 56 8.43 11.56 -11.65
CA VAL A 56 9.67 11.64 -12.40
C VAL A 56 10.71 10.82 -11.65
N ARG A 57 11.18 9.76 -12.28
CA ARG A 57 12.18 8.86 -11.70
C ARG A 57 13.58 9.48 -11.79
N VAL A 58 14.54 8.92 -11.01
CA VAL A 58 15.96 9.33 -11.06
C VAL A 58 16.59 9.17 -12.45
N ASP A 59 16.09 8.20 -13.25
CA ASP A 59 16.52 8.01 -14.64
C ASP A 59 15.80 8.93 -15.64
N GLY A 60 15.06 9.91 -15.16
CA GLY A 60 14.31 10.89 -15.95
C GLY A 60 12.98 10.37 -16.53
N LYS A 61 12.69 9.10 -16.39
CA LYS A 61 11.43 8.53 -16.91
C LYS A 61 10.22 9.02 -16.13
N ILE A 62 9.15 9.28 -16.86
CA ILE A 62 7.89 9.78 -16.31
C ILE A 62 6.89 8.64 -16.21
N LYS A 63 6.25 8.52 -15.06
CA LYS A 63 5.15 7.57 -14.81
C LYS A 63 3.89 8.28 -14.38
N ILE A 64 2.74 7.74 -14.81
CA ILE A 64 1.39 8.14 -14.41
C ILE A 64 0.75 6.96 -13.67
N GLY A 65 0.16 7.20 -12.53
CA GLY A 65 -0.48 6.20 -11.67
C GLY A 65 -0.25 6.48 -10.21
N PRO A 66 -0.34 5.47 -9.34
CA PRO A 66 -0.77 4.10 -9.61
C PRO A 66 -2.29 3.92 -9.68
N THR A 67 -2.68 2.73 -10.11
CA THR A 67 -3.99 2.17 -9.77
C THR A 67 -3.94 1.51 -8.39
N ALA A 68 -5.07 1.15 -7.82
CA ALA A 68 -5.13 0.40 -6.56
C ALA A 68 -6.13 -0.77 -6.69
N MET A 69 -5.74 -1.77 -7.44
CA MET A 69 -6.57 -2.92 -7.77
C MET A 69 -6.29 -4.10 -6.85
N PRO A 70 -7.26 -4.96 -6.53
CA PRO A 70 -6.99 -6.20 -5.84
C PRO A 70 -5.95 -7.04 -6.61
N ALA A 71 -4.90 -7.47 -5.93
CA ALA A 71 -4.09 -8.58 -6.39
C ALA A 71 -4.77 -9.86 -5.92
N PHE A 72 -4.65 -10.96 -6.65
CA PHE A 72 -5.33 -12.21 -6.32
C PHE A 72 -4.59 -13.02 -5.24
N TRP A 73 -3.27 -12.88 -5.13
CA TRP A 73 -2.44 -13.41 -4.05
C TRP A 73 -1.32 -12.42 -3.74
N ARG A 74 -0.59 -12.62 -2.67
CA ARG A 74 0.35 -11.62 -2.14
C ARG A 74 1.43 -11.21 -3.13
N GLU A 75 1.95 -12.15 -3.91
CA GLU A 75 3.00 -11.90 -4.91
C GLU A 75 2.48 -11.94 -6.35
N ASN A 76 1.23 -11.60 -6.57
CA ASN A 76 0.63 -11.52 -7.90
C ASN A 76 1.12 -10.30 -8.69
N TYR A 77 2.42 -10.21 -8.95
CA TYR A 77 2.97 -9.15 -9.78
C TYR A 77 2.56 -9.30 -11.24
N GLU A 78 2.82 -10.46 -11.85
CA GLU A 78 2.56 -10.71 -13.27
C GLU A 78 2.00 -12.13 -13.48
N GLY A 79 0.97 -12.26 -14.29
CA GLY A 79 0.39 -13.55 -14.69
C GLY A 79 0.08 -14.45 -13.50
N PHE A 80 0.52 -15.70 -13.59
CA PHE A 80 0.37 -16.73 -12.56
C PHE A 80 1.66 -16.95 -11.72
N ASN A 81 2.62 -16.03 -11.79
CA ASN A 81 3.84 -16.15 -11.02
C ASN A 81 3.52 -16.17 -9.51
N SER A 82 4.24 -17.03 -8.77
CA SER A 82 4.06 -17.23 -7.33
C SER A 82 2.61 -17.54 -6.93
N PHE A 83 1.86 -18.25 -7.78
CA PHE A 83 0.46 -18.59 -7.51
C PHE A 83 0.31 -19.34 -6.20
N ASN A 84 -0.62 -18.87 -5.37
CA ASN A 84 -0.96 -19.48 -4.09
C ASN A 84 -2.49 -19.53 -3.92
N PHE A 85 -3.04 -20.73 -3.98
CA PHE A 85 -4.50 -20.94 -3.93
C PHE A 85 -5.12 -20.52 -2.59
N LYS A 86 -4.41 -20.74 -1.48
CA LYS A 86 -4.90 -20.31 -0.15
C LYS A 86 -4.99 -18.80 -0.06
N GLU A 87 -3.97 -18.09 -0.53
CA GLU A 87 -3.95 -16.63 -0.56
C GLU A 87 -5.00 -16.05 -1.52
N LEU A 88 -5.26 -16.73 -2.64
CA LEU A 88 -6.35 -16.38 -3.56
C LEU A 88 -7.70 -16.39 -2.83
N LEU A 89 -8.01 -17.48 -2.11
CA LEU A 89 -9.27 -17.60 -1.37
C LEU A 89 -9.37 -16.55 -0.25
N GLU A 90 -8.30 -16.33 0.49
CA GLU A 90 -8.23 -15.30 1.54
C GLU A 90 -8.48 -13.90 0.94
N THR A 91 -7.82 -13.57 -0.15
CA THR A 91 -7.97 -12.28 -0.83
C THR A 91 -9.39 -12.07 -1.38
N ILE A 92 -9.95 -13.08 -2.04
CA ILE A 92 -11.33 -13.03 -2.54
C ILE A 92 -12.31 -12.85 -1.37
N LYS A 93 -12.16 -13.61 -0.30
CA LYS A 93 -13.00 -13.50 0.90
C LYS A 93 -13.05 -12.08 1.43
N TRP A 94 -11.90 -11.46 1.70
CA TRP A 94 -11.86 -10.15 2.32
C TRP A 94 -12.32 -9.04 1.37
N ASN A 95 -11.92 -9.06 0.10
CA ASN A 95 -12.41 -8.10 -0.89
C ASN A 95 -13.93 -8.20 -1.09
N THR A 96 -14.49 -9.41 -1.15
CA THR A 96 -15.93 -9.61 -1.28
C THR A 96 -16.70 -9.11 -0.06
N LEU A 97 -16.22 -9.43 1.15
CA LEU A 97 -16.85 -8.95 2.39
C LEU A 97 -16.85 -7.42 2.47
N MET A 98 -15.73 -6.78 2.15
CA MET A 98 -15.64 -5.32 2.11
C MET A 98 -16.54 -4.73 1.02
N PHE A 99 -16.57 -5.32 -0.16
CA PHE A 99 -17.40 -4.85 -1.28
C PHE A 99 -18.90 -4.90 -0.96
N ILE A 100 -19.37 -5.99 -0.32
CA ILE A 100 -20.77 -6.15 0.06
C ILE A 100 -21.13 -5.22 1.23
N LYS A 101 -20.32 -5.21 2.28
CA LYS A 101 -20.67 -4.57 3.54
C LYS A 101 -20.29 -3.09 3.65
N LYS A 102 -19.36 -2.59 2.81
CA LYS A 102 -18.84 -1.22 2.87
C LYS A 102 -19.10 -0.46 1.57
N SER A 103 -20.05 0.47 1.61
CA SER A 103 -20.40 1.29 0.44
C SER A 103 -19.23 2.15 -0.06
N GLU A 104 -18.40 2.63 0.86
CA GLU A 104 -17.20 3.42 0.52
C GLU A 104 -16.17 2.57 -0.23
N PHE A 105 -15.89 1.35 0.26
CA PHE A 105 -15.00 0.43 -0.43
C PHE A 105 -15.53 0.04 -1.81
N ARG A 106 -16.84 -0.18 -1.94
CA ARG A 106 -17.47 -0.49 -3.22
C ARG A 106 -17.31 0.64 -4.23
N ARG A 107 -17.52 1.90 -3.82
CA ARG A 107 -17.28 3.07 -4.68
C ARG A 107 -15.82 3.15 -5.12
N LEU A 108 -14.91 2.99 -4.18
CA LEU A 108 -13.47 2.97 -4.45
C LEU A 108 -13.10 1.85 -5.45
N ALA A 109 -13.58 0.64 -5.23
CA ALA A 109 -13.31 -0.50 -6.11
C ALA A 109 -13.81 -0.26 -7.55
N ILE A 110 -15.01 0.31 -7.71
CA ILE A 110 -15.56 0.65 -9.03
C ILE A 110 -14.71 1.72 -9.71
N GLU A 111 -14.31 2.76 -8.97
CA GLU A 111 -13.46 3.83 -9.49
C GLU A 111 -12.08 3.30 -9.93
N GLU A 112 -11.48 2.46 -9.11
CA GLU A 112 -10.20 1.84 -9.44
C GLU A 112 -10.28 0.91 -10.66
N MET A 113 -11.38 0.17 -10.81
CA MET A 113 -11.59 -0.66 -12.02
C MET A 113 -11.61 0.15 -13.30
N ARG A 114 -12.16 1.38 -13.30
CA ARG A 114 -12.14 2.27 -14.47
C ARG A 114 -10.73 2.63 -14.91
N LYS A 115 -9.78 2.69 -13.97
CA LYS A 115 -8.36 3.01 -14.24
C LYS A 115 -7.61 1.91 -15.00
N TYR A 116 -8.23 0.74 -15.24
CA TYR A 116 -7.72 -0.24 -16.20
C TYR A 116 -7.78 0.27 -17.65
N SER A 117 -8.67 1.19 -17.92
CA SER A 117 -8.66 1.90 -19.20
C SER A 117 -7.50 2.89 -19.22
N LYS A 118 -6.57 2.69 -20.14
CA LYS A 118 -5.46 3.61 -20.38
C LYS A 118 -5.94 5.02 -20.65
N SER A 119 -7.00 5.15 -21.45
CA SER A 119 -7.62 6.44 -21.78
C SER A 119 -8.16 7.12 -20.53
N TYR A 120 -8.87 6.39 -19.67
CA TYR A 120 -9.41 6.93 -18.42
C TYR A 120 -8.29 7.38 -17.48
N LEU A 121 -7.22 6.60 -17.35
CA LEU A 121 -6.08 6.96 -16.50
C LEU A 121 -5.39 8.24 -16.99
N ILE A 122 -5.28 8.43 -18.31
CA ILE A 122 -4.72 9.64 -18.91
C ILE A 122 -5.68 10.83 -18.71
N GLU A 123 -6.99 10.65 -18.84
CA GLU A 123 -7.96 11.72 -18.55
C GLU A 123 -7.87 12.19 -17.09
N GLN A 124 -7.70 11.28 -16.13
CA GLN A 124 -7.43 11.66 -14.75
C GLN A 124 -6.12 12.46 -14.60
N ALA A 125 -5.09 12.08 -15.32
CA ALA A 125 -3.81 12.78 -15.31
C ALA A 125 -3.91 14.18 -15.95
N LYS A 126 -4.76 14.38 -16.95
CA LYS A 126 -4.99 15.70 -17.57
C LYS A 126 -5.56 16.74 -16.60
N MET A 127 -6.19 16.32 -15.52
CA MET A 127 -6.63 17.25 -14.48
C MET A 127 -5.46 17.90 -13.72
N LEU A 128 -4.27 17.30 -13.78
CA LEU A 128 -3.06 17.79 -13.11
C LEU A 128 -2.11 18.51 -14.06
N VAL A 129 -2.08 18.11 -15.33
CA VAL A 129 -1.16 18.64 -16.34
C VAL A 129 -1.93 18.83 -17.65
N TYR A 130 -2.01 20.07 -18.09
CA TYR A 130 -2.80 20.42 -19.28
C TYR A 130 -2.22 19.81 -20.57
N ASN A 131 -0.91 19.90 -20.78
CA ASN A 131 -0.25 19.39 -21.99
C ASN A 131 0.37 18.00 -21.74
N ILE A 132 -0.45 16.97 -21.76
CA ILE A 132 0.04 15.59 -21.73
C ILE A 132 0.26 15.11 -23.16
N PRO A 133 1.41 14.48 -23.47
CA PRO A 133 1.67 13.85 -24.75
C PRO A 133 0.60 12.84 -25.14
N SER A 134 0.57 12.48 -26.43
CA SER A 134 -0.40 11.52 -26.97
C SER A 134 -0.38 10.17 -26.23
N ALA A 135 -1.58 9.59 -26.05
CA ALA A 135 -1.76 8.35 -25.27
C ALA A 135 -0.98 7.15 -25.81
N ASP A 136 -0.69 7.13 -27.11
CA ASP A 136 0.13 6.09 -27.76
C ASP A 136 1.59 6.11 -27.35
N LEU A 137 2.09 7.22 -26.81
CA LEU A 137 3.44 7.32 -26.23
C LEU A 137 3.56 6.72 -24.83
N PHE A 138 2.47 6.26 -24.24
CA PHE A 138 2.49 5.62 -22.93
C PHE A 138 2.35 4.10 -23.05
N ARG A 139 3.04 3.37 -22.18
CA ARG A 139 2.97 1.90 -22.06
C ARG A 139 2.78 1.49 -20.62
N TRP A 140 2.03 0.40 -20.39
CA TRP A 140 1.94 -0.21 -19.08
C TRP A 140 3.32 -0.62 -18.59
N SER A 141 3.64 -0.29 -17.35
CA SER A 141 4.89 -0.68 -16.70
C SER A 141 4.65 -1.84 -15.73
N LYS A 142 5.74 -2.45 -15.26
CA LYS A 142 5.65 -3.50 -14.24
C LYS A 142 4.89 -3.00 -13.02
N PRO A 143 3.93 -3.78 -12.51
CA PRO A 143 3.16 -3.42 -11.34
C PRO A 143 3.98 -3.52 -10.05
N GLY A 144 3.54 -2.78 -9.03
CA GLY A 144 3.95 -3.00 -7.65
C GLY A 144 2.82 -3.62 -6.84
N ILE A 145 3.13 -4.33 -5.77
CA ILE A 145 2.13 -4.81 -4.80
C ILE A 145 2.21 -3.96 -3.54
N ARG A 146 1.09 -3.38 -3.16
CA ARG A 146 0.90 -2.72 -1.88
C ARG A 146 0.32 -3.72 -0.89
N ALA A 147 1.00 -3.89 0.23
CA ALA A 147 0.49 -4.61 1.38
C ALA A 147 -0.48 -3.69 2.13
N GLN A 148 -1.78 -3.89 1.99
CA GLN A 148 -2.79 -3.09 2.68
C GLN A 148 -3.34 -3.87 3.86
N LEU A 149 -3.11 -3.36 5.06
CA LEU A 149 -3.67 -3.93 6.28
C LEU A 149 -5.16 -3.57 6.39
N ILE A 150 -5.97 -4.54 6.80
CA ILE A 150 -7.38 -4.34 7.13
C ILE A 150 -7.63 -4.73 8.58
N ASP A 151 -8.56 -4.04 9.23
CA ASP A 151 -9.17 -4.51 10.47
C ASP A 151 -10.32 -5.45 10.11
N LYS A 152 -10.25 -6.70 10.59
CA LYS A 152 -11.22 -7.76 10.28
C LYS A 152 -12.58 -7.54 10.94
N ARG A 153 -12.63 -6.82 12.06
CA ARG A 153 -13.85 -6.56 12.82
C ARG A 153 -14.65 -5.43 12.18
N SER A 154 -13.98 -4.33 11.89
CA SER A 154 -14.61 -3.17 11.25
C SER A 154 -14.70 -3.27 9.73
N LEU A 155 -13.93 -4.16 9.09
CA LEU A 155 -13.77 -4.27 7.64
C LEU A 155 -13.33 -2.94 7.01
N THR A 156 -12.35 -2.28 7.63
CA THR A 156 -11.79 -1.01 7.17
C THR A 156 -10.33 -1.14 6.76
N LEU A 157 -9.94 -0.38 5.77
CA LEU A 157 -8.55 -0.24 5.36
C LEU A 157 -7.80 0.62 6.39
N ILE A 158 -6.71 0.10 6.93
CA ILE A 158 -5.89 0.82 7.90
C ILE A 158 -5.05 1.88 7.17
N GLN A 159 -5.12 3.12 7.64
CA GLN A 159 -4.46 4.26 7.00
C GLN A 159 -3.26 4.78 7.80
N ASP A 160 -2.96 4.19 8.95
CA ASP A 160 -1.89 4.63 9.84
C ASP A 160 -0.94 3.47 10.17
N PHE A 161 0.15 3.78 10.86
CA PHE A 161 1.07 2.78 11.37
C PHE A 161 0.38 1.87 12.39
N VAL A 162 0.65 0.58 12.28
CA VAL A 162 0.22 -0.40 13.28
C VAL A 162 1.43 -1.18 13.75
N VAL A 163 1.67 -1.15 15.05
CA VAL A 163 2.74 -1.86 15.71
C VAL A 163 2.16 -2.62 16.91
N GLU A 164 2.42 -3.90 16.98
CA GLU A 164 2.09 -4.76 18.12
C GLU A 164 3.37 -5.39 18.67
N GLY A 165 3.40 -5.72 19.93
CA GLY A 165 4.57 -6.35 20.54
C GLY A 165 4.44 -6.55 22.04
N ASP A 166 5.33 -7.35 22.56
CA ASP A 166 5.50 -7.65 23.99
C ASP A 166 6.97 -7.47 24.40
N GLU A 167 7.36 -8.07 25.51
CA GLU A 167 8.73 -8.04 26.01
C GLU A 167 9.74 -8.86 25.18
N TYR A 168 9.25 -9.73 24.28
CA TYR A 168 10.07 -10.65 23.48
C TYR A 168 10.17 -10.26 22.02
N SER A 169 9.12 -9.63 21.48
CA SER A 169 9.08 -9.32 20.06
C SER A 169 8.26 -8.05 19.73
N VAL A 170 8.61 -7.41 18.64
CA VAL A 170 7.87 -6.24 18.10
C VAL A 170 7.59 -6.45 16.63
N HIS A 171 6.34 -6.26 16.23
CA HIS A 171 5.85 -6.51 14.89
C HIS A 171 5.26 -5.22 14.29
N ILE A 172 5.86 -4.75 13.20
CA ILE A 172 5.33 -3.64 12.42
C ILE A 172 4.38 -4.23 11.38
N LEU A 173 3.08 -4.17 11.65
CA LEU A 173 2.05 -4.76 10.79
C LEU A 173 1.73 -3.86 9.61
N ASN A 174 1.76 -2.54 9.80
CA ASN A 174 1.48 -1.56 8.77
C ASN A 174 2.46 -0.40 8.83
N ALA A 175 3.13 -0.16 7.72
CA ALA A 175 4.04 0.96 7.53
C ALA A 175 3.69 1.67 6.23
N VAL A 176 2.69 2.56 6.30
CA VAL A 176 2.18 3.33 5.16
C VAL A 176 3.05 4.54 4.85
N SER A 177 2.88 5.12 3.65
CA SER A 177 3.47 6.42 3.33
C SER A 177 2.99 7.48 4.35
N PRO A 178 3.91 8.25 4.96
CA PRO A 178 5.29 8.54 4.55
C PRO A 178 6.38 7.69 5.22
N ALA A 179 6.15 6.41 5.48
CA ALA A 179 7.06 5.53 6.24
C ALA A 179 8.54 5.61 5.80
N PHE A 180 8.80 5.65 4.49
CA PHE A 180 10.18 5.73 4.00
C PHE A 180 10.84 7.07 4.33
N THR A 181 10.18 8.18 4.05
CA THR A 181 10.72 9.52 4.31
C THR A 181 10.72 9.88 5.80
N ALA A 182 9.85 9.27 6.59
CA ALA A 182 9.76 9.40 8.05
C ALA A 182 10.39 8.21 8.79
N SER A 183 11.26 7.42 8.15
CA SER A 183 11.79 6.18 8.71
C SER A 183 12.58 6.39 10.00
N PHE A 184 13.42 7.43 10.10
CA PHE A 184 14.18 7.70 11.32
C PHE A 184 13.30 8.06 12.52
N PRO A 185 12.37 9.04 12.44
CA PRO A 185 11.47 9.32 13.56
C PRO A 185 10.54 8.14 13.88
N PHE A 186 10.10 7.39 12.88
CA PHE A 186 9.28 6.19 13.10
C PHE A 186 10.08 5.09 13.80
N ALA A 187 11.32 4.81 13.39
CA ALA A 187 12.19 3.86 14.07
C ALA A 187 12.44 4.26 15.53
N ARG A 188 12.72 5.55 15.80
CA ARG A 188 12.85 6.07 17.17
C ARG A 188 11.58 5.80 17.99
N TYR A 189 10.41 6.15 17.44
CA TYR A 189 9.12 5.90 18.10
C TYR A 189 8.93 4.41 18.47
N VAL A 190 9.26 3.49 17.55
CA VAL A 190 9.14 2.04 17.80
C VAL A 190 10.10 1.61 18.91
N VAL A 191 11.37 2.05 18.85
CA VAL A 191 12.36 1.71 19.86
C VAL A 191 11.95 2.25 21.23
N GLU A 192 11.61 3.52 21.35
CA GLU A 192 11.25 4.15 22.63
C GLU A 192 9.98 3.56 23.23
N LYS A 193 8.97 3.29 22.40
CA LYS A 193 7.68 2.84 22.90
C LYS A 193 7.60 1.34 23.18
N TYR A 194 8.23 0.52 22.34
CA TYR A 194 8.04 -0.94 22.38
C TYR A 194 9.29 -1.71 22.85
N ILE A 195 10.49 -1.17 22.61
CA ILE A 195 11.74 -1.87 22.93
C ILE A 195 12.32 -1.35 24.24
N ALA A 196 12.60 -0.05 24.35
CA ALA A 196 13.27 0.51 25.52
C ALA A 196 12.48 0.28 26.82
N LYS A 197 11.15 0.42 26.79
CA LYS A 197 10.31 0.15 27.98
C LYS A 197 10.45 -1.29 28.49
N ASN A 198 10.68 -2.23 27.61
CA ASN A 198 10.79 -3.64 27.97
C ASN A 198 12.20 -3.97 28.49
N PHE A 199 13.24 -3.32 27.96
CA PHE A 199 14.60 -3.42 28.50
C PHE A 199 14.69 -2.90 29.95
N TYR A 200 14.16 -1.71 30.22
CA TYR A 200 14.16 -1.15 31.59
C TYR A 200 13.33 -1.97 32.58
N LYS A 201 12.22 -2.58 32.15
CA LYS A 201 11.45 -3.49 33.01
C LYS A 201 12.19 -4.77 33.35
N LYS A 202 13.05 -5.25 32.48
CA LYS A 202 13.85 -6.46 32.68
C LYS A 202 14.99 -6.20 33.63
N GLU A 203 15.71 -5.09 33.50
CA GLU A 203 16.76 -4.69 34.43
C GLU A 203 16.25 -4.51 35.87
N VAL A 204 15.05 -3.97 36.07
CA VAL A 204 14.41 -3.82 37.37
C VAL A 204 13.98 -5.17 37.94
N LYS A 205 13.53 -6.13 37.14
CA LYS A 205 13.19 -7.49 37.62
C LYS A 205 14.41 -8.36 37.92
N ASP A 206 15.47 -8.22 37.12
CA ASP A 206 16.71 -8.99 37.30
C ASP A 206 17.63 -8.36 38.34
N GLY A 207 17.35 -7.14 38.82
CA GLY A 207 18.10 -6.44 39.89
C GLY A 207 17.51 -6.59 41.30
N GLU A 208 16.39 -7.29 41.47
CA GLU A 208 15.86 -7.70 42.76
C GLU A 208 16.34 -9.13 43.10
N VAL A 209 17.60 -9.23 43.47
CA VAL A 209 18.17 -10.39 44.20
C VAL A 209 18.88 -9.86 45.45
#